data_098863f4edd6f2c49dfac452a7ffd136
#
_entry.id   098863f4edd6f2c49dfac452a7ffd136
#
_cell.length_a   1.000
_cell.length_b   1.000
_cell.length_c   1.000
_cell.angle_alpha   90.00
_cell.angle_beta   90.00
_cell.angle_gamma   90.00
#
_symmetry.space_group_name_H-M   'P 1'
#
loop_
_entity.id
_entity.type
_entity.pdbx_description
1 polymer ?
#
loop_
_entity_poly.entity_id
_entity_poly.type
_entity_poly.pdbx_seq_one_letter_code
_entity_poly.pdbx_strand_id
1 'polypeptide(L)'
;MVKAGFVGFGEVNTPKDIIVKKCSDAFESLEKEGLSAVSVYPVTDDYEENDIAHALEVLKKDDFDCLVLCIAGWIPTHAVIKIAEHYRHKPMVLWGLCGWMEDGRLVTTADQAGTSALRKTMCDLGYNFKYIYDIIGLPSRVDRVAAYCRAASAAGRLRHARVGMAGYRDMNLYGTQADGPSLKRVIGPEIETFELLEVFQRSEKVSDDARRAVVNAVKQGGNVGGREIKAWNFLSEPSDDGLMKAAGYYIAVDQLIKERGYDAISLKDVDGMKKLLGFPPAPVFMLLSDISGVCTIPENDCLGNVTQLMVKYITGQAAAYLEFYEFFSDRVLAGVPDYVPAEVTESGVVAMPAAFGALSEGILNVSKVKPGMVTMCRLAQIGDKYVMHMVKGHGVTPRKWEEAGWTQPAPQLPGLEIVLDDVEDFTDKVMCQHYIISYGDNTKEIAMLCGLLGIEII
;
A
#
# COMPACT_ATOMS: atom_id res chain seq x y z
N MET A 1 -3.73 13.38 0.21
CA MET A 1 -2.43 13.96 0.59
C MET A 1 -2.22 13.66 2.07
N VAL A 2 -1.03 13.23 2.47
CA VAL A 2 -0.73 12.92 3.88
C VAL A 2 -0.65 14.22 4.66
N LYS A 3 -1.31 14.28 5.82
CA LYS A 3 -1.41 15.48 6.63
C LYS A 3 -0.83 15.26 8.03
N ALA A 4 0.07 16.15 8.47
CA ALA A 4 0.64 16.12 9.81
C ALA A 4 0.12 17.27 10.69
N GLY A 5 0.02 17.02 12.00
CA GLY A 5 -0.02 18.08 13.00
C GLY A 5 1.42 18.36 13.43
N PHE A 6 1.96 19.54 13.16
CA PHE A 6 3.34 19.89 13.49
C PHE A 6 3.38 20.87 14.66
N VAL A 7 4.05 20.47 15.75
CA VAL A 7 4.24 21.34 16.93
C VAL A 7 5.72 21.47 17.23
N GLY A 8 6.21 22.72 17.23
CA GLY A 8 7.61 23.02 17.49
C GLY A 8 7.84 23.58 18.89
N PHE A 9 8.75 22.99 19.65
CA PHE A 9 8.98 23.24 21.07
C PHE A 9 10.38 23.80 21.39
N GLY A 10 10.41 24.67 22.39
CA GLY A 10 11.64 25.12 23.06
C GLY A 10 11.29 25.88 24.33
N GLU A 11 12.15 25.88 25.33
CA GLU A 11 11.88 26.55 26.61
C GLU A 11 11.85 28.08 26.50
N VAL A 12 11.20 28.74 27.46
CA VAL A 12 11.04 30.21 27.52
C VAL A 12 12.37 30.95 27.58
N ASN A 13 13.46 30.34 28.11
CA ASN A 13 14.78 30.94 28.21
C ASN A 13 15.59 30.84 26.90
N THR A 14 15.21 30.02 25.96
CA THR A 14 15.84 29.97 24.64
C THR A 14 15.34 31.14 23.79
N PRO A 15 16.24 31.91 23.12
CA PRO A 15 15.80 32.98 22.23
C PRO A 15 14.72 32.53 21.25
N LYS A 16 13.59 33.22 21.28
CA LYS A 16 12.38 32.84 20.54
C LYS A 16 12.61 32.78 19.02
N ASP A 17 13.43 33.69 18.50
CA ASP A 17 13.81 33.74 17.07
C ASP A 17 14.60 32.49 16.64
N ILE A 18 15.44 31.94 17.50
CA ILE A 18 16.19 30.70 17.26
C ILE A 18 15.19 29.51 17.16
N ILE A 19 14.26 29.39 18.12
CA ILE A 19 13.26 28.32 18.10
C ILE A 19 12.42 28.42 16.84
N VAL A 20 11.90 29.62 16.53
CA VAL A 20 11.07 29.87 15.34
C VAL A 20 11.83 29.47 14.07
N LYS A 21 13.10 29.92 13.93
CA LYS A 21 13.90 29.61 12.76
C LYS A 21 14.08 28.09 12.58
N LYS A 22 14.49 27.39 13.64
CA LYS A 22 14.69 25.93 13.59
C LYS A 22 13.41 25.18 13.25
N CYS A 23 12.30 25.57 13.84
CA CYS A 23 10.99 24.96 13.54
C CYS A 23 10.53 25.27 12.13
N SER A 24 10.72 26.48 11.62
CA SER A 24 10.39 26.86 10.24
C SER A 24 11.20 26.06 9.23
N ASP A 25 12.52 25.97 9.42
CA ASP A 25 13.41 25.20 8.54
C ASP A 25 13.01 23.70 8.50
N ALA A 26 12.66 23.13 9.67
CA ALA A 26 12.20 21.75 9.78
C ALA A 26 10.84 21.55 9.11
N PHE A 27 9.90 22.47 9.31
CA PHE A 27 8.56 22.45 8.71
C PHE A 27 8.64 22.55 7.18
N GLU A 28 9.38 23.53 6.65
CA GLU A 28 9.60 23.68 5.21
C GLU A 28 10.23 22.44 4.57
N SER A 29 11.16 21.80 5.30
CA SER A 29 11.77 20.55 4.84
C SER A 29 10.74 19.42 4.76
N LEU A 30 9.80 19.35 5.71
CA LEU A 30 8.73 18.38 5.72
C LEU A 30 7.72 18.61 4.56
N GLU A 31 7.42 19.88 4.24
CA GLU A 31 6.59 20.21 3.09
C GLU A 31 7.25 19.82 1.75
N LYS A 32 8.58 19.96 1.64
CA LYS A 32 9.35 19.52 0.45
C LYS A 32 9.29 18.00 0.26
N GLU A 33 9.09 17.24 1.33
CA GLU A 33 8.82 15.80 1.28
C GLU A 33 7.39 15.44 0.83
N GLY A 34 6.57 16.44 0.48
CA GLY A 34 5.22 16.28 -0.06
C GLY A 34 4.12 16.10 1.00
N LEU A 35 4.39 16.45 2.26
CA LEU A 35 3.37 16.45 3.30
C LEU A 35 2.71 17.82 3.40
N SER A 36 1.40 17.85 3.70
CA SER A 36 0.74 19.03 4.21
C SER A 36 0.72 18.99 5.74
N ALA A 37 0.67 20.14 6.40
CA ALA A 37 0.59 20.13 7.85
C ALA A 37 -0.20 21.31 8.42
N VAL A 38 -0.84 21.07 9.57
CA VAL A 38 -1.27 22.13 10.48
C VAL A 38 -0.12 22.39 11.43
N SER A 39 0.42 23.59 11.43
CA SER A 39 1.63 23.90 12.20
C SER A 39 1.40 24.95 13.28
N VAL A 40 2.07 24.78 14.40
CA VAL A 40 2.13 25.75 15.47
C VAL A 40 3.52 25.71 16.14
N TYR A 41 4.19 26.86 16.15
CA TYR A 41 5.49 27.07 16.81
C TYR A 41 5.77 28.58 16.98
N PRO A 42 6.53 28.99 17.97
CA PRO A 42 7.07 28.16 19.03
C PRO A 42 6.03 27.88 20.11
N VAL A 43 6.12 26.71 20.70
CA VAL A 43 5.39 26.35 21.93
C VAL A 43 6.41 26.25 23.06
N THR A 44 6.20 27.03 24.11
CA THR A 44 7.12 27.10 25.25
C THR A 44 6.46 26.54 26.53
N ASP A 45 7.23 26.49 27.58
CA ASP A 45 6.78 26.19 28.93
C ASP A 45 6.42 27.47 29.71
N ASP A 46 5.77 28.42 29.04
CA ASP A 46 5.30 29.64 29.68
C ASP A 46 4.44 29.34 30.89
N TYR A 47 4.65 30.09 31.98
CA TYR A 47 4.02 29.80 33.26
C TYR A 47 2.48 29.79 33.24
N GLU A 48 1.90 30.60 32.36
CA GLU A 48 0.44 30.70 32.19
C GLU A 48 -0.12 29.70 31.17
N GLU A 49 0.74 28.88 30.55
CA GLU A 49 0.38 27.85 29.55
C GLU A 49 -0.35 28.40 28.31
N ASN A 50 -0.17 29.68 27.97
CA ASN A 50 -0.84 30.30 26.82
C ASN A 50 -0.43 29.66 25.49
N ASP A 51 0.87 29.34 25.32
CA ASP A 51 1.37 28.69 24.11
C ASP A 51 0.78 27.29 23.93
N ILE A 52 0.61 26.52 25.01
CA ILE A 52 -0.02 25.19 25.02
C ILE A 52 -1.50 25.32 24.62
N ALA A 53 -2.23 26.24 25.24
CA ALA A 53 -3.64 26.46 24.94
C ALA A 53 -3.85 26.87 23.47
N HIS A 54 -2.99 27.79 22.97
CA HIS A 54 -3.02 28.20 21.57
C HIS A 54 -2.73 27.04 20.63
N ALA A 55 -1.74 26.20 20.94
CA ALA A 55 -1.40 25.02 20.11
C ALA A 55 -2.58 24.07 20.00
N LEU A 56 -3.27 23.77 21.09
CA LEU A 56 -4.46 22.93 21.09
C LEU A 56 -5.61 23.52 20.25
N GLU A 57 -5.79 24.86 20.29
CA GLU A 57 -6.80 25.53 19.46
C GLU A 57 -6.45 25.46 17.98
N VAL A 58 -5.18 25.59 17.60
CA VAL A 58 -4.73 25.50 16.19
C VAL A 58 -4.92 24.07 15.70
N LEU A 59 -4.46 23.07 16.44
CA LEU A 59 -4.53 21.67 16.04
C LEU A 59 -5.97 21.14 15.90
N LYS A 60 -6.92 21.67 16.67
CA LYS A 60 -8.35 21.29 16.58
C LYS A 60 -9.03 21.74 15.31
N LYS A 61 -8.48 22.70 14.56
CA LYS A 61 -9.11 23.27 13.37
C LYS A 61 -9.14 22.32 12.19
N ASP A 62 -8.31 21.29 12.22
CA ASP A 62 -8.17 20.38 11.09
C ASP A 62 -7.78 18.96 11.56
N ASP A 63 -8.16 17.94 10.80
CA ASP A 63 -7.75 16.58 11.07
C ASP A 63 -6.40 16.28 10.41
N PHE A 64 -5.60 15.40 11.05
CA PHE A 64 -4.29 14.98 10.56
C PHE A 64 -4.01 13.51 10.90
N ASP A 65 -3.12 12.90 10.12
CA ASP A 65 -2.79 11.48 10.21
C ASP A 65 -1.79 11.16 11.33
N CYS A 66 -0.86 12.08 11.59
CA CYS A 66 0.27 11.90 12.50
C CYS A 66 0.58 13.21 13.23
N LEU A 67 0.89 13.14 14.54
CA LEU A 67 1.38 14.28 15.30
C LEU A 67 2.92 14.30 15.32
N VAL A 68 3.54 15.35 14.81
CA VAL A 68 4.97 15.59 14.84
C VAL A 68 5.31 16.54 15.98
N LEU A 69 5.98 16.02 17.01
CA LEU A 69 6.51 16.75 18.15
C LEU A 69 7.97 17.11 17.83
N CYS A 70 8.19 18.32 17.30
CA CYS A 70 9.50 18.81 16.87
C CYS A 70 10.19 19.55 18.03
N ILE A 71 11.28 19.00 18.53
CA ILE A 71 12.02 19.55 19.66
C ILE A 71 13.19 20.37 19.14
N ALA A 72 13.04 21.70 19.14
CA ALA A 72 14.01 22.67 18.63
C ALA A 72 14.93 23.25 19.71
N GLY A 73 14.70 22.89 20.96
CA GLY A 73 15.50 23.25 22.13
C GLY A 73 15.11 22.40 23.32
N TRP A 74 15.84 22.55 24.42
CA TRP A 74 15.44 21.94 25.68
C TRP A 74 14.01 22.39 26.03
N ILE A 75 13.20 21.51 26.55
CA ILE A 75 11.81 21.78 26.97
C ILE A 75 11.43 20.86 28.14
N PRO A 76 10.79 21.34 29.20
CA PRO A 76 10.23 20.50 30.24
C PRO A 76 9.19 19.52 29.66
N THR A 77 9.26 18.25 30.06
CA THR A 77 8.45 17.18 29.46
C THR A 77 6.96 17.43 29.58
N HIS A 78 6.49 18.04 30.67
CA HIS A 78 5.06 18.30 30.90
C HIS A 78 4.42 19.17 29.80
N ALA A 79 5.14 20.15 29.27
CA ALA A 79 4.62 21.04 28.23
C ALA A 79 4.27 20.26 26.93
N VAL A 80 5.12 19.31 26.56
CA VAL A 80 4.90 18.46 25.39
C VAL A 80 3.83 17.41 25.65
N ILE A 81 3.85 16.78 26.83
CA ILE A 81 2.87 15.74 27.20
C ILE A 81 1.45 16.29 27.27
N LYS A 82 1.23 17.51 27.76
CA LYS A 82 -0.08 18.17 27.76
C LYS A 82 -0.71 18.25 26.38
N ILE A 83 0.07 18.49 25.34
CA ILE A 83 -0.44 18.48 23.96
C ILE A 83 -0.62 17.04 23.47
N ALA A 84 0.40 16.20 23.65
CA ALA A 84 0.38 14.81 23.17
C ALA A 84 -0.81 14.01 23.74
N GLU A 85 -1.21 14.26 25.00
CA GLU A 85 -2.31 13.56 25.66
C GLU A 85 -3.65 13.70 24.92
N HIS A 86 -3.93 14.87 24.33
CA HIS A 86 -5.15 15.11 23.56
C HIS A 86 -5.20 14.29 22.26
N TYR A 87 -4.05 13.84 21.76
CA TYR A 87 -3.89 13.09 20.50
C TYR A 87 -3.33 11.69 20.70
N ARG A 88 -3.47 11.13 21.92
CA ARG A 88 -2.94 9.80 22.28
C ARG A 88 -3.39 8.67 21.35
N HIS A 89 -4.54 8.83 20.72
CA HIS A 89 -5.11 7.89 19.75
C HIS A 89 -4.44 7.93 18.37
N LYS A 90 -3.58 8.94 18.11
CA LYS A 90 -2.87 9.09 16.83
C LYS A 90 -1.41 8.63 16.96
N PRO A 91 -0.82 8.07 15.87
CA PRO A 91 0.62 7.88 15.81
C PRO A 91 1.37 9.20 15.93
N MET A 92 2.55 9.15 16.58
CA MET A 92 3.36 10.35 16.81
C MET A 92 4.80 10.18 16.34
N VAL A 93 5.43 11.27 15.93
CA VAL A 93 6.88 11.37 15.78
C VAL A 93 7.40 12.27 16.89
N LEU A 94 8.36 11.78 17.67
CA LEU A 94 9.20 12.61 18.52
C LEU A 94 10.48 12.90 17.74
N TRP A 95 10.59 14.13 17.21
CA TRP A 95 11.69 14.56 16.35
C TRP A 95 12.58 15.55 17.07
N GLY A 96 13.78 15.12 17.48
CA GLY A 96 14.80 15.98 18.07
C GLY A 96 15.68 16.61 16.99
N LEU A 97 15.66 17.93 16.89
CA LEU A 97 16.61 18.66 16.06
C LEU A 97 18.00 18.64 16.71
N CYS A 98 18.98 19.27 16.09
CA CYS A 98 20.34 19.38 16.65
C CYS A 98 20.85 20.83 16.59
N GLY A 99 21.96 21.11 17.31
CA GLY A 99 22.72 22.33 17.19
C GLY A 99 23.48 22.43 15.87
N TRP A 100 24.32 23.48 15.75
CA TRP A 100 25.11 23.74 14.53
C TRP A 100 26.50 24.28 14.86
N MET A 101 27.36 24.35 13.86
CA MET A 101 28.63 25.00 13.96
C MET A 101 28.55 26.44 13.41
N GLU A 102 29.01 27.43 14.17
CA GLU A 102 29.04 28.83 13.79
C GLU A 102 30.43 29.40 14.16
N ASP A 103 31.15 29.89 13.18
CA ASP A 103 32.52 30.45 13.36
C ASP A 103 33.47 29.52 14.15
N GLY A 104 33.37 28.21 13.87
CA GLY A 104 34.19 27.20 14.55
C GLY A 104 33.76 26.87 15.98
N ARG A 105 32.63 27.41 16.44
CA ARG A 105 32.04 27.16 17.76
C ARG A 105 30.80 26.31 17.63
N LEU A 106 30.58 25.40 18.58
CA LEU A 106 29.33 24.64 18.69
C LEU A 106 28.27 25.54 19.33
N VAL A 107 27.17 25.75 18.62
CA VAL A 107 25.93 26.36 19.16
C VAL A 107 24.91 25.26 19.38
N THR A 108 24.29 25.23 20.56
CA THR A 108 23.29 24.23 20.91
C THR A 108 22.19 24.87 21.74
N THR A 109 20.95 24.42 21.48
CA THR A 109 19.78 24.71 22.29
C THR A 109 19.40 23.50 23.18
N ALA A 110 20.32 22.54 23.32
CA ALA A 110 20.16 21.30 24.08
C ALA A 110 18.93 20.43 23.64
N ASP A 111 18.66 20.41 22.34
CA ASP A 111 17.55 19.65 21.72
C ASP A 111 17.53 18.19 22.16
N GLN A 112 18.71 17.54 22.15
CA GLN A 112 18.82 16.12 22.46
C GLN A 112 18.55 15.81 23.95
N ALA A 113 18.83 16.75 24.83
CA ALA A 113 18.51 16.60 26.26
C ALA A 113 16.98 16.58 26.47
N GLY A 114 16.26 17.53 25.86
CA GLY A 114 14.79 17.57 25.90
C GLY A 114 14.16 16.34 25.25
N THR A 115 14.63 15.98 24.07
CA THR A 115 14.09 14.84 23.30
C THR A 115 14.35 13.52 24.02
N SER A 116 15.52 13.32 24.62
CA SER A 116 15.85 12.08 25.34
C SER A 116 15.00 11.92 26.62
N ALA A 117 14.77 13.01 27.36
CA ALA A 117 13.88 13.01 28.53
C ALA A 117 12.44 12.67 28.12
N LEU A 118 11.94 13.25 27.02
CA LEU A 118 10.62 12.95 26.47
C LEU A 118 10.50 11.50 26.03
N ARG A 119 11.52 10.93 25.36
CA ARG A 119 11.49 9.55 24.91
C ARG A 119 11.20 8.57 26.06
N LYS A 120 11.93 8.72 27.17
CA LYS A 120 11.70 7.90 28.37
C LYS A 120 10.27 8.07 28.90
N THR A 121 9.82 9.32 29.05
CA THR A 121 8.47 9.63 29.53
C THR A 121 7.38 9.06 28.63
N MET A 122 7.49 9.21 27.32
CA MET A 122 6.49 8.68 26.37
C MET A 122 6.46 7.15 26.36
N CYS A 123 7.63 6.49 26.53
CA CYS A 123 7.66 5.02 26.70
C CYS A 123 6.90 4.57 27.97
N ASP A 124 7.17 5.20 29.11
CA ASP A 124 6.52 4.86 30.38
C ASP A 124 5.00 5.06 30.34
N LEU A 125 4.58 6.12 29.66
CA LEU A 125 3.16 6.44 29.49
C LEU A 125 2.47 5.62 28.37
N GLY A 126 3.20 4.81 27.61
CA GLY A 126 2.67 3.92 26.57
C GLY A 126 2.16 4.65 25.32
N TYR A 127 2.80 5.72 24.91
CA TYR A 127 2.50 6.38 23.63
C TYR A 127 2.95 5.55 22.44
N ASN A 128 2.18 5.58 21.37
CA ASN A 128 2.62 5.02 20.07
C ASN A 128 3.38 6.09 19.28
N PHE A 129 4.70 6.03 19.33
CA PHE A 129 5.53 7.03 18.68
C PHE A 129 6.81 6.46 18.05
N LYS A 130 7.34 7.18 17.07
CA LYS A 130 8.68 6.95 16.50
C LYS A 130 9.62 8.02 16.98
N TYR A 131 10.74 7.60 17.57
CA TYR A 131 11.84 8.51 17.93
C TYR A 131 12.76 8.71 16.73
N ILE A 132 12.93 9.95 16.31
CA ILE A 132 13.83 10.39 15.23
C ILE A 132 14.63 11.56 15.75
N TYR A 133 15.91 11.64 15.39
CA TYR A 133 16.80 12.73 15.83
C TYR A 133 17.79 13.06 14.74
N ASP A 134 18.12 14.35 14.64
CA ASP A 134 19.15 14.85 13.75
C ASP A 134 20.53 14.80 14.43
N ILE A 135 21.58 14.80 13.62
CA ILE A 135 22.97 14.72 14.08
C ILE A 135 23.74 15.88 13.45
N ILE A 136 24.50 16.62 14.26
CA ILE A 136 25.33 17.75 13.80
C ILE A 136 26.26 17.26 12.68
N GLY A 137 26.30 18.00 11.58
CA GLY A 137 27.18 17.73 10.45
C GLY A 137 26.63 16.67 9.48
N LEU A 138 25.45 16.09 9.76
CA LEU A 138 24.76 15.20 8.84
C LEU A 138 23.48 15.86 8.32
N PRO A 139 22.97 15.41 7.15
CA PRO A 139 21.67 15.84 6.68
C PRO A 139 20.56 15.53 7.68
N SER A 140 19.55 16.39 7.76
CA SER A 140 18.37 16.12 8.57
C SER A 140 17.69 14.82 8.14
N ARG A 141 17.10 14.12 9.11
CA ARG A 141 16.37 12.87 8.90
C ARG A 141 14.89 13.11 8.61
N VAL A 142 14.56 14.23 8.00
CA VAL A 142 13.19 14.60 7.61
C VAL A 142 12.54 13.54 6.73
N ASP A 143 13.32 12.86 5.87
CA ASP A 143 12.87 11.71 5.06
C ASP A 143 12.23 10.61 5.91
N ARG A 144 12.81 10.32 7.09
CA ARG A 144 12.27 9.32 8.04
C ARG A 144 11.00 9.81 8.73
N VAL A 145 10.93 11.10 9.04
CA VAL A 145 9.72 11.72 9.60
C VAL A 145 8.58 11.61 8.60
N ALA A 146 8.85 11.97 7.35
CA ALA A 146 7.87 11.90 6.26
C ALA A 146 7.43 10.46 5.99
N ALA A 147 8.34 9.51 5.95
CA ALA A 147 8.03 8.09 5.78
C ALA A 147 7.12 7.55 6.90
N TYR A 148 7.38 7.95 8.15
CA TYR A 148 6.51 7.55 9.26
C TYR A 148 5.12 8.19 9.18
N CYS A 149 5.02 9.46 8.79
CA CYS A 149 3.73 10.12 8.56
C CYS A 149 2.93 9.43 7.42
N ARG A 150 3.60 9.01 6.35
CA ARG A 150 2.97 8.20 5.28
C ARG A 150 2.46 6.86 5.81
N ALA A 151 3.24 6.18 6.63
CA ALA A 151 2.83 4.93 7.28
C ALA A 151 1.63 5.14 8.22
N ALA A 152 1.62 6.22 8.99
CA ALA A 152 0.50 6.59 9.86
C ALA A 152 -0.80 6.84 9.06
N SER A 153 -0.69 7.58 7.96
CA SER A 153 -1.82 7.80 7.03
C SER A 153 -2.33 6.49 6.44
N ALA A 154 -1.42 5.61 6.00
CA ALA A 154 -1.80 4.29 5.49
C ALA A 154 -2.51 3.44 6.55
N ALA A 155 -2.02 3.42 7.79
CA ALA A 155 -2.67 2.73 8.91
C ALA A 155 -4.07 3.30 9.20
N GLY A 156 -4.23 4.62 9.16
CA GLY A 156 -5.53 5.29 9.28
C GLY A 156 -6.50 4.88 8.18
N ARG A 157 -6.06 4.90 6.93
CA ARG A 157 -6.86 4.48 5.78
C ARG A 157 -7.28 3.01 5.86
N LEU A 158 -6.38 2.10 6.28
CA LEU A 158 -6.70 0.69 6.47
C LEU A 158 -7.83 0.46 7.46
N ARG A 159 -7.92 1.24 8.53
CA ARG A 159 -9.01 1.14 9.54
C ARG A 159 -10.40 1.42 8.96
N HIS A 160 -10.47 2.20 7.89
CA HIS A 160 -11.70 2.57 7.21
C HIS A 160 -11.91 1.83 5.88
N ALA A 161 -10.90 1.06 5.43
CA ALA A 161 -10.96 0.33 4.19
C ALA A 161 -11.99 -0.80 4.21
N ARG A 162 -12.57 -1.09 3.04
CA ARG A 162 -13.49 -2.20 2.83
C ARG A 162 -12.97 -3.08 1.71
N VAL A 163 -12.98 -4.39 1.95
CA VAL A 163 -12.52 -5.41 1.01
C VAL A 163 -13.67 -6.34 0.68
N GLY A 164 -14.09 -6.37 -0.58
CA GLY A 164 -15.12 -7.27 -1.07
C GLY A 164 -14.53 -8.62 -1.47
N MET A 165 -15.14 -9.72 -1.00
CA MET A 165 -14.75 -11.08 -1.32
C MET A 165 -15.95 -11.79 -1.95
N ALA A 166 -15.98 -11.86 -3.29
CA ALA A 166 -17.09 -12.49 -4.02
C ALA A 166 -16.94 -14.02 -4.08
N GLY A 167 -17.73 -14.70 -3.31
CA GLY A 167 -17.61 -16.11 -2.99
C GLY A 167 -16.78 -16.34 -1.72
N TYR A 168 -16.46 -17.61 -1.47
CA TYR A 168 -15.64 -17.99 -0.33
C TYR A 168 -14.28 -18.54 -0.85
N ARG A 169 -13.62 -19.38 -0.08
CA ARG A 169 -12.32 -19.96 -0.40
C ARG A 169 -12.29 -20.60 -1.80
N ASP A 170 -11.37 -20.17 -2.65
CA ASP A 170 -11.15 -20.75 -3.96
C ASP A 170 -10.17 -21.94 -3.87
N MET A 171 -10.32 -22.92 -4.73
CA MET A 171 -9.48 -24.15 -4.81
C MET A 171 -9.15 -24.79 -3.45
N ASN A 172 -9.95 -24.52 -2.44
CA ASN A 172 -9.71 -24.95 -1.06
C ASN A 172 -8.37 -24.50 -0.45
N LEU A 173 -7.78 -23.42 -0.93
CA LEU A 173 -6.52 -22.87 -0.42
C LEU A 173 -6.71 -22.32 1.00
N TYR A 174 -5.91 -22.81 1.95
CA TYR A 174 -5.94 -22.33 3.33
C TYR A 174 -5.18 -21.01 3.51
N GLY A 175 -4.08 -20.80 2.79
CA GLY A 175 -3.22 -19.62 2.90
C GLY A 175 -3.83 -18.31 2.43
N THR A 176 -5.01 -18.37 1.76
CA THR A 176 -5.74 -17.19 1.29
C THR A 176 -6.73 -16.62 2.31
N GLN A 177 -6.98 -17.36 3.39
CA GLN A 177 -8.00 -17.03 4.37
C GLN A 177 -7.48 -16.14 5.48
N ALA A 178 -8.37 -15.40 6.12
CA ALA A 178 -8.10 -14.64 7.32
C ALA A 178 -9.22 -14.79 8.34
N ASP A 179 -8.87 -14.68 9.62
CA ASP A 179 -9.84 -14.47 10.69
C ASP A 179 -10.33 -13.01 10.62
N GLY A 180 -11.56 -12.80 10.17
CA GLY A 180 -12.13 -11.46 9.95
C GLY A 180 -12.07 -10.57 11.20
N PRO A 181 -12.57 -11.00 12.39
CA PRO A 181 -12.45 -10.24 13.62
C PRO A 181 -11.01 -9.90 14.02
N SER A 182 -10.08 -10.85 13.88
CA SER A 182 -8.67 -10.63 14.16
C SER A 182 -8.06 -9.60 13.19
N LEU A 183 -8.32 -9.74 11.89
CA LEU A 183 -7.85 -8.82 10.86
C LEU A 183 -8.38 -7.40 11.08
N LYS A 184 -9.68 -7.28 11.40
CA LYS A 184 -10.31 -5.99 11.73
C LYS A 184 -9.66 -5.34 12.93
N ARG A 185 -9.39 -6.10 13.98
CA ARG A 185 -8.78 -5.61 15.20
C ARG A 185 -7.33 -5.16 15.03
N VAL A 186 -6.52 -5.92 14.29
CA VAL A 186 -5.07 -5.69 14.17
C VAL A 186 -4.74 -4.75 13.03
N ILE A 187 -5.29 -4.98 11.84
CA ILE A 187 -4.92 -4.25 10.62
C ILE A 187 -5.96 -3.17 10.28
N GLY A 188 -7.25 -3.51 10.42
CA GLY A 188 -8.34 -2.54 10.37
C GLY A 188 -9.38 -2.68 9.27
N PRO A 189 -9.11 -3.27 8.08
CA PRO A 189 -10.11 -3.30 7.02
C PRO A 189 -11.33 -4.16 7.38
N GLU A 190 -12.47 -3.76 6.87
CA GLU A 190 -13.70 -4.57 6.90
C GLU A 190 -13.69 -5.55 5.73
N ILE A 191 -13.83 -6.83 6.02
CA ILE A 191 -13.94 -7.88 5.00
C ILE A 191 -15.40 -8.26 4.83
N GLU A 192 -15.94 -7.98 3.67
CA GLU A 192 -17.30 -8.33 3.32
C GLU A 192 -17.32 -9.50 2.31
N THR A 193 -17.72 -10.67 2.79
CA THR A 193 -17.94 -11.84 1.92
C THR A 193 -19.37 -11.83 1.41
N PHE A 194 -19.54 -11.97 0.11
CA PHE A 194 -20.85 -12.02 -0.54
C PHE A 194 -20.89 -13.07 -1.67
N GLU A 195 -22.09 -13.41 -2.13
CA GLU A 195 -22.27 -14.49 -3.09
C GLU A 195 -21.82 -14.08 -4.50
N LEU A 196 -21.01 -14.91 -5.15
CA LEU A 196 -20.65 -14.74 -6.56
C LEU A 196 -21.87 -14.73 -7.48
N LEU A 197 -22.98 -15.38 -7.08
CA LEU A 197 -24.27 -15.36 -7.77
C LEU A 197 -24.78 -13.92 -7.97
N GLU A 198 -24.51 -13.00 -7.03
CA GLU A 198 -24.90 -11.60 -7.17
C GLU A 198 -24.19 -10.92 -8.35
N VAL A 199 -22.90 -11.20 -8.54
CA VAL A 199 -22.14 -10.71 -9.69
C VAL A 199 -22.74 -11.23 -11.00
N PHE A 200 -23.05 -12.52 -11.06
CA PHE A 200 -23.69 -13.13 -12.23
C PHE A 200 -25.04 -12.48 -12.53
N GLN A 201 -25.95 -12.40 -11.56
CA GLN A 201 -27.29 -11.82 -11.74
C GLN A 201 -27.26 -10.34 -12.15
N ARG A 202 -26.27 -9.58 -11.68
CA ARG A 202 -26.08 -8.19 -12.09
C ARG A 202 -25.56 -8.12 -13.52
N SER A 203 -24.61 -8.97 -13.88
CA SER A 203 -24.06 -8.99 -15.23
C SER A 203 -25.16 -9.24 -16.28
N GLU A 204 -26.10 -10.13 -16.00
CA GLU A 204 -27.24 -10.39 -16.91
C GLU A 204 -28.16 -9.18 -17.15
N LYS A 205 -28.14 -8.20 -16.24
CA LYS A 205 -28.94 -6.97 -16.36
C LYS A 205 -28.19 -5.82 -17.05
N VAL A 206 -26.92 -5.98 -17.34
CA VAL A 206 -26.11 -4.97 -18.04
C VAL A 206 -26.54 -4.89 -19.50
N SER A 207 -26.89 -3.70 -19.98
CA SER A 207 -27.32 -3.52 -21.37
C SER A 207 -26.18 -3.76 -22.37
N ASP A 208 -26.52 -4.19 -23.56
CA ASP A 208 -25.55 -4.41 -24.64
C ASP A 208 -24.81 -3.12 -25.01
N ASP A 209 -25.48 -1.97 -24.99
CA ASP A 209 -24.83 -0.68 -25.27
C ASP A 209 -23.74 -0.35 -24.24
N ALA A 210 -23.99 -0.61 -22.96
CA ALA A 210 -22.99 -0.40 -21.91
C ALA A 210 -21.80 -1.36 -22.07
N ARG A 211 -22.06 -2.62 -22.40
CA ARG A 211 -21.00 -3.62 -22.71
C ARG A 211 -20.17 -3.18 -23.92
N ARG A 212 -20.83 -2.76 -25.02
CA ARG A 212 -20.17 -2.28 -26.27
C ARG A 212 -19.28 -1.07 -26.02
N ALA A 213 -19.68 -0.15 -25.14
CA ALA A 213 -18.85 1.01 -24.78
C ALA A 213 -17.52 0.57 -24.17
N VAL A 214 -17.52 -0.44 -23.26
CA VAL A 214 -16.31 -0.99 -22.67
C VAL A 214 -15.48 -1.72 -23.74
N VAL A 215 -16.10 -2.56 -24.57
CA VAL A 215 -15.42 -3.30 -25.64
C VAL A 215 -14.74 -2.36 -26.63
N ASN A 216 -15.42 -1.29 -27.03
CA ASN A 216 -14.85 -0.28 -27.95
C ASN A 216 -13.64 0.41 -27.31
N ALA A 217 -13.71 0.76 -26.04
CA ALA A 217 -12.59 1.36 -25.32
C ALA A 217 -11.39 0.40 -25.20
N VAL A 218 -11.62 -0.88 -24.97
CA VAL A 218 -10.58 -1.92 -24.95
C VAL A 218 -9.92 -2.06 -26.34
N LYS A 219 -10.70 -2.02 -27.41
CA LYS A 219 -10.18 -2.20 -28.79
C LYS A 219 -9.52 -0.95 -29.36
N GLN A 220 -9.98 0.23 -29.03
CA GLN A 220 -9.62 1.48 -29.69
C GLN A 220 -8.98 2.53 -28.76
N GLY A 221 -9.01 2.27 -27.48
CA GLY A 221 -8.78 3.28 -26.45
C GLY A 221 -10.02 4.16 -26.25
N GLY A 222 -10.11 4.83 -25.11
CA GLY A 222 -11.22 5.72 -24.84
C GLY A 222 -11.55 5.85 -23.35
N ASN A 223 -12.65 6.52 -23.07
CA ASN A 223 -13.10 6.79 -21.71
C ASN A 223 -14.16 5.79 -21.27
N VAL A 224 -13.93 5.15 -20.11
CA VAL A 224 -14.90 4.31 -19.44
C VAL A 224 -15.00 4.74 -17.98
N GLY A 225 -16.21 5.05 -17.51
CA GLY A 225 -16.44 5.44 -16.12
C GLY A 225 -15.67 6.68 -15.66
N GLY A 226 -15.30 7.57 -16.60
CA GLY A 226 -14.54 8.79 -16.31
C GLY A 226 -13.01 8.60 -16.34
N ARG A 227 -12.51 7.41 -16.63
CA ARG A 227 -11.09 7.13 -16.82
C ARG A 227 -10.76 6.78 -18.26
N GLU A 228 -9.66 7.31 -18.75
CA GLU A 228 -9.12 7.00 -20.07
C GLU A 228 -8.25 5.74 -19.98
N ILE A 229 -8.52 4.78 -20.87
CA ILE A 229 -7.69 3.58 -21.05
C ILE A 229 -7.08 3.60 -22.45
N LYS A 230 -5.87 3.04 -22.54
CA LYS A 230 -5.23 2.76 -23.82
C LYS A 230 -5.83 1.50 -24.43
N ALA A 231 -5.90 1.44 -25.74
CA ALA A 231 -6.27 0.20 -26.42
C ALA A 231 -5.35 -0.95 -26.01
N TRP A 232 -5.94 -2.13 -25.82
CA TRP A 232 -5.15 -3.34 -25.64
C TRP A 232 -4.57 -3.78 -26.98
N ASN A 233 -3.36 -4.30 -26.96
CA ASN A 233 -2.74 -4.90 -28.11
C ASN A 233 -3.07 -6.40 -28.14
N PHE A 234 -3.84 -6.85 -29.12
CA PHE A 234 -4.19 -8.26 -29.28
C PHE A 234 -3.19 -8.97 -30.20
N LEU A 235 -2.58 -10.06 -29.70
CA LEU A 235 -1.74 -10.93 -30.55
C LEU A 235 -2.59 -11.69 -31.57
N SER A 236 -3.82 -11.99 -31.24
CA SER A 236 -4.88 -12.43 -32.14
C SER A 236 -6.22 -11.93 -31.60
N GLU A 237 -7.17 -11.66 -32.48
CA GLU A 237 -8.46 -11.05 -32.10
C GLU A 237 -9.31 -12.01 -31.27
N PRO A 238 -9.74 -11.62 -30.06
CA PRO A 238 -10.68 -12.42 -29.29
C PRO A 238 -12.09 -12.35 -29.87
N SER A 239 -12.93 -13.30 -29.51
CA SER A 239 -14.34 -13.26 -29.92
C SER A 239 -15.07 -12.06 -29.29
N ASP A 240 -15.99 -11.46 -30.06
CA ASP A 240 -16.82 -10.37 -29.53
C ASP A 240 -17.66 -10.84 -28.33
N ASP A 241 -18.12 -12.10 -28.32
CA ASP A 241 -18.87 -12.66 -27.19
C ASP A 241 -18.05 -12.71 -25.91
N GLY A 242 -16.80 -13.14 -25.99
CA GLY A 242 -15.88 -13.14 -24.84
C GLY A 242 -15.63 -11.73 -24.28
N LEU A 243 -15.44 -10.74 -25.13
CA LEU A 243 -15.28 -9.35 -24.71
C LEU A 243 -16.58 -8.76 -24.11
N MET A 244 -17.74 -9.09 -24.70
CA MET A 244 -19.04 -8.65 -24.21
C MET A 244 -19.36 -9.26 -22.83
N LYS A 245 -19.04 -10.54 -22.61
CA LYS A 245 -19.13 -11.19 -21.29
C LYS A 245 -18.21 -10.52 -20.27
N ALA A 246 -16.95 -10.30 -20.63
CA ALA A 246 -15.99 -9.59 -19.79
C ALA A 246 -16.48 -8.20 -19.36
N ALA A 247 -17.00 -7.41 -20.32
CA ALA A 247 -17.56 -6.10 -20.07
C ALA A 247 -18.79 -6.16 -19.13
N GLY A 248 -19.65 -7.15 -19.30
CA GLY A 248 -20.82 -7.38 -18.43
C GLY A 248 -20.42 -7.65 -16.99
N TYR A 249 -19.48 -8.57 -16.75
CA TYR A 249 -18.97 -8.88 -15.41
C TYR A 249 -18.22 -7.70 -14.81
N TYR A 250 -17.37 -7.03 -15.59
CA TYR A 250 -16.67 -5.82 -15.12
C TYR A 250 -17.66 -4.76 -14.62
N ILE A 251 -18.69 -4.42 -15.42
CA ILE A 251 -19.68 -3.40 -15.05
C ILE A 251 -20.44 -3.82 -13.79
N ALA A 252 -20.81 -5.09 -13.67
CA ALA A 252 -21.51 -5.62 -12.49
C ALA A 252 -20.65 -5.48 -11.21
N VAL A 253 -19.37 -5.79 -11.30
CA VAL A 253 -18.45 -5.68 -10.17
C VAL A 253 -18.15 -4.21 -9.86
N ASP A 254 -17.93 -3.35 -10.86
CA ASP A 254 -17.72 -1.92 -10.68
C ASP A 254 -18.91 -1.22 -10.01
N GLN A 255 -20.14 -1.64 -10.33
CA GLN A 255 -21.34 -1.18 -9.62
C GLN A 255 -21.32 -1.57 -8.14
N LEU A 256 -20.97 -2.81 -7.81
CA LEU A 256 -20.84 -3.26 -6.43
C LEU A 256 -19.76 -2.50 -5.66
N ILE A 257 -18.61 -2.25 -6.29
CA ILE A 257 -17.53 -1.44 -5.73
C ILE A 257 -18.04 -0.05 -5.34
N LYS A 258 -18.75 0.61 -6.25
CA LYS A 258 -19.29 1.97 -6.04
C LYS A 258 -20.39 1.99 -4.98
N GLU A 259 -21.32 1.04 -5.01
CA GLU A 259 -22.45 0.94 -4.09
C GLU A 259 -21.98 0.65 -2.66
N ARG A 260 -20.97 -0.21 -2.49
CA ARG A 260 -20.49 -0.67 -1.17
C ARG A 260 -19.23 0.02 -0.70
N GLY A 261 -18.61 0.86 -1.54
CA GLY A 261 -17.41 1.60 -1.21
C GLY A 261 -16.21 0.69 -0.96
N TYR A 262 -15.98 -0.30 -1.85
CA TYR A 262 -14.81 -1.17 -1.72
C TYR A 262 -13.54 -0.49 -2.19
N ASP A 263 -12.49 -0.59 -1.38
CA ASP A 263 -11.12 -0.18 -1.73
C ASP A 263 -10.34 -1.31 -2.43
N ALA A 264 -10.76 -2.55 -2.18
CA ALA A 264 -10.21 -3.74 -2.78
C ALA A 264 -11.30 -4.80 -3.00
N ILE A 265 -11.12 -5.65 -4.00
CA ILE A 265 -12.04 -6.75 -4.29
C ILE A 265 -11.31 -7.96 -4.84
N SER A 266 -11.79 -9.15 -4.51
CA SER A 266 -11.38 -10.40 -5.13
C SER A 266 -12.57 -11.26 -5.50
N LEU A 267 -12.40 -12.12 -6.48
CA LEU A 267 -13.44 -13.01 -6.98
C LEU A 267 -12.98 -14.47 -6.82
N LYS A 268 -13.92 -15.36 -6.52
CA LYS A 268 -13.72 -16.81 -6.61
C LYS A 268 -13.66 -17.21 -8.09
N ASP A 269 -12.50 -17.05 -8.69
CA ASP A 269 -12.36 -17.13 -10.15
C ASP A 269 -12.21 -18.55 -10.67
N VAL A 270 -11.45 -19.43 -10.02
CA VAL A 270 -11.20 -20.79 -10.53
C VAL A 270 -12.40 -21.70 -10.31
N ASP A 271 -12.77 -21.99 -9.05
CA ASP A 271 -13.90 -22.88 -8.76
C ASP A 271 -15.25 -22.23 -9.08
N GLY A 272 -15.34 -20.91 -9.00
CA GLY A 272 -16.56 -20.16 -9.25
C GLY A 272 -16.72 -19.80 -10.73
N MET A 273 -15.94 -18.85 -11.23
CA MET A 273 -16.16 -18.31 -12.58
C MET A 273 -15.71 -19.27 -13.68
N LYS A 274 -14.50 -19.83 -13.60
CA LYS A 274 -13.98 -20.74 -14.63
C LYS A 274 -14.77 -22.06 -14.68
N LYS A 275 -14.92 -22.74 -13.53
CA LYS A 275 -15.55 -24.09 -13.51
C LYS A 275 -17.07 -24.07 -13.57
N LEU A 276 -17.74 -23.14 -12.86
CA LEU A 276 -19.21 -23.13 -12.80
C LEU A 276 -19.84 -22.26 -13.89
N LEU A 277 -19.26 -21.09 -14.20
CA LEU A 277 -19.80 -20.17 -15.20
C LEU A 277 -19.13 -20.29 -16.57
N GLY A 278 -18.08 -21.12 -16.70
CA GLY A 278 -17.35 -21.32 -17.96
C GLY A 278 -16.66 -20.04 -18.46
N PHE A 279 -16.35 -19.09 -17.56
CA PHE A 279 -15.77 -17.80 -17.94
C PHE A 279 -14.51 -17.47 -17.12
N PRO A 280 -13.33 -17.41 -17.75
CA PRO A 280 -12.09 -16.98 -17.10
C PRO A 280 -12.07 -15.46 -16.95
N PRO A 281 -11.97 -14.92 -15.71
CA PRO A 281 -12.20 -13.50 -15.46
C PRO A 281 -10.95 -12.60 -15.56
N ALA A 282 -9.83 -13.05 -16.13
CA ALA A 282 -8.64 -12.22 -16.30
C ALA A 282 -8.94 -10.80 -16.84
N PRO A 283 -9.74 -10.64 -17.92
CA PRO A 283 -10.09 -9.31 -18.43
C PRO A 283 -10.91 -8.49 -17.43
N VAL A 284 -11.66 -9.10 -16.53
CA VAL A 284 -12.40 -8.39 -15.48
C VAL A 284 -11.41 -7.77 -14.49
N PHE A 285 -10.43 -8.53 -14.01
CA PHE A 285 -9.37 -8.01 -13.13
C PHE A 285 -8.57 -6.87 -13.79
N MET A 286 -8.23 -7.04 -15.08
CA MET A 286 -7.54 -5.99 -15.85
C MET A 286 -8.35 -4.68 -15.86
N LEU A 287 -9.65 -4.75 -16.17
CA LEU A 287 -10.53 -3.59 -16.22
C LEU A 287 -10.75 -2.98 -14.83
N LEU A 288 -10.89 -3.79 -13.78
CA LEU A 288 -11.03 -3.32 -12.39
C LEU A 288 -9.78 -2.58 -11.93
N SER A 289 -8.61 -3.11 -12.20
CA SER A 289 -7.33 -2.46 -11.87
C SER A 289 -7.16 -1.15 -12.61
N ASP A 290 -7.36 -1.16 -13.92
CA ASP A 290 -6.99 -0.05 -14.78
C ASP A 290 -8.06 1.05 -14.84
N ILE A 291 -9.36 0.68 -14.74
CA ILE A 291 -10.49 1.64 -14.81
C ILE A 291 -11.01 1.97 -13.41
N SER A 292 -11.44 0.99 -12.63
CA SER A 292 -11.99 1.28 -11.29
C SER A 292 -10.90 1.73 -10.32
N GLY A 293 -9.65 1.32 -10.58
CA GLY A 293 -8.47 1.74 -9.81
C GLY A 293 -8.48 1.21 -8.39
N VAL A 294 -9.19 0.13 -8.14
CA VAL A 294 -9.19 -0.60 -6.86
C VAL A 294 -8.07 -1.63 -6.83
N CYS A 295 -7.68 -2.06 -5.65
CA CYS A 295 -6.88 -3.27 -5.52
C CYS A 295 -7.72 -4.47 -5.92
N THR A 296 -7.15 -5.35 -6.75
CA THR A 296 -7.83 -6.57 -7.15
C THR A 296 -6.84 -7.68 -7.45
N ILE A 297 -7.16 -8.88 -7.05
CA ILE A 297 -6.36 -10.08 -7.24
C ILE A 297 -7.28 -11.30 -7.46
N PRO A 298 -6.80 -12.34 -8.13
CA PRO A 298 -7.55 -13.58 -8.30
C PRO A 298 -7.61 -14.44 -7.03
N GLU A 299 -8.24 -15.62 -7.14
CA GLU A 299 -8.28 -16.71 -6.16
C GLU A 299 -8.99 -16.41 -4.84
N ASN A 300 -9.73 -15.31 -4.79
CA ASN A 300 -10.38 -14.83 -3.55
C ASN A 300 -9.42 -14.80 -2.35
N ASP A 301 -8.18 -14.37 -2.59
CA ASP A 301 -7.11 -14.31 -1.60
C ASP A 301 -7.22 -13.05 -0.73
N CYS A 302 -7.83 -13.20 0.45
CA CYS A 302 -8.06 -12.11 1.39
C CYS A 302 -6.74 -11.46 1.86
N LEU A 303 -5.78 -12.28 2.31
CA LEU A 303 -4.50 -11.75 2.83
C LEU A 303 -3.64 -11.13 1.73
N GLY A 304 -3.67 -11.70 0.52
CA GLY A 304 -3.02 -11.10 -0.65
C GLY A 304 -3.63 -9.74 -1.01
N ASN A 305 -4.97 -9.65 -1.01
CA ASN A 305 -5.67 -8.41 -1.32
C ASN A 305 -5.40 -7.30 -0.29
N VAL A 306 -5.38 -7.65 1.00
CA VAL A 306 -4.98 -6.74 2.08
C VAL A 306 -3.50 -6.34 1.93
N THR A 307 -2.61 -7.26 1.56
CA THR A 307 -1.20 -6.93 1.27
C THR A 307 -1.09 -5.91 0.14
N GLN A 308 -1.82 -6.13 -0.96
CA GLN A 308 -1.84 -5.20 -2.10
C GLN A 308 -2.34 -3.81 -1.68
N LEU A 309 -3.37 -3.76 -0.83
CA LEU A 309 -3.92 -2.52 -0.30
C LEU A 309 -2.93 -1.78 0.62
N MET A 310 -2.22 -2.50 1.49
CA MET A 310 -1.13 -1.94 2.31
C MET A 310 -0.05 -1.31 1.44
N VAL A 311 0.43 -2.03 0.42
CA VAL A 311 1.44 -1.54 -0.52
C VAL A 311 0.93 -0.31 -1.27
N LYS A 312 -0.30 -0.34 -1.79
CA LYS A 312 -0.91 0.80 -2.50
C LYS A 312 -1.00 2.04 -1.63
N TYR A 313 -1.37 1.89 -0.36
CA TYR A 313 -1.50 3.04 0.54
C TYR A 313 -0.15 3.67 0.92
N ILE A 314 0.92 2.88 0.90
CA ILE A 314 2.29 3.35 1.16
C ILE A 314 2.93 3.95 -0.10
N THR A 315 2.81 3.26 -1.24
CA THR A 315 3.60 3.57 -2.45
C THR A 315 2.81 4.31 -3.53
N GLY A 316 1.49 4.24 -3.47
CA GLY A 316 0.60 4.72 -4.54
C GLY A 316 0.53 3.80 -5.76
N GLN A 317 1.32 2.71 -5.80
CA GLN A 317 1.43 1.83 -6.96
C GLN A 317 0.30 0.79 -7.02
N ALA A 318 -0.11 0.44 -8.23
CA ALA A 318 -0.85 -0.77 -8.49
C ALA A 318 0.13 -1.94 -8.58
N ALA A 319 0.39 -2.61 -7.45
CA ALA A 319 1.38 -3.67 -7.38
C ALA A 319 0.88 -4.97 -8.06
N ALA A 320 1.80 -5.70 -8.69
CA ALA A 320 1.49 -6.99 -9.29
C ALA A 320 1.32 -8.07 -8.21
N TYR A 321 0.51 -9.08 -8.55
CA TYR A 321 0.29 -10.28 -7.75
C TYR A 321 0.83 -11.46 -8.57
N LEU A 322 1.99 -12.00 -8.19
CA LEU A 322 2.68 -13.06 -8.91
C LEU A 322 2.90 -14.28 -8.02
N GLU A 323 2.80 -15.48 -8.62
CA GLU A 323 3.12 -16.74 -7.96
C GLU A 323 4.51 -17.24 -8.33
N PHE A 324 5.14 -18.02 -7.43
CA PHE A 324 6.44 -18.62 -7.70
C PHE A 324 6.27 -19.91 -8.49
N TYR A 325 6.90 -19.96 -9.66
CA TYR A 325 6.96 -21.15 -10.50
C TYR A 325 8.20 -21.98 -10.20
N GLU A 326 9.37 -21.33 -10.01
CA GLU A 326 10.63 -22.03 -9.75
C GLU A 326 11.58 -21.20 -8.89
N PHE A 327 12.41 -21.89 -8.14
CA PHE A 327 13.54 -21.32 -7.40
C PHE A 327 14.86 -21.76 -8.03
N PHE A 328 15.77 -20.82 -8.24
CA PHE A 328 17.15 -21.05 -8.70
C PHE A 328 18.12 -20.70 -7.58
N SER A 329 19.41 -20.96 -7.79
CA SER A 329 20.43 -20.68 -6.78
C SER A 329 20.60 -19.20 -6.42
N ASP A 330 20.21 -18.28 -7.32
CA ASP A 330 20.41 -16.84 -7.17
C ASP A 330 19.15 -15.99 -7.42
N ARG A 331 18.03 -16.63 -7.78
CA ARG A 331 16.80 -15.94 -8.16
C ARG A 331 15.57 -16.82 -8.04
N VAL A 332 14.41 -16.21 -8.15
CA VAL A 332 13.12 -16.88 -8.25
C VAL A 332 12.46 -16.54 -9.58
N LEU A 333 11.73 -17.46 -10.20
CA LEU A 333 10.83 -17.20 -11.32
C LEU A 333 9.44 -17.00 -10.75
N ALA A 334 8.90 -15.78 -10.92
CA ALA A 334 7.53 -15.45 -10.55
C ALA A 334 6.71 -15.05 -11.76
N GLY A 335 5.46 -15.48 -11.81
CA GLY A 335 4.55 -15.17 -12.91
C GLY A 335 3.09 -15.25 -12.50
N VAL A 336 2.19 -15.04 -13.44
CA VAL A 336 0.76 -15.17 -13.19
C VAL A 336 0.04 -15.60 -14.48
N PRO A 337 -0.90 -16.54 -14.39
CA PRO A 337 -1.62 -17.03 -15.58
C PRO A 337 -2.77 -16.10 -16.01
N ASP A 338 -3.15 -15.13 -15.20
CA ASP A 338 -4.37 -14.36 -15.41
C ASP A 338 -4.09 -12.93 -15.89
N TYR A 339 -3.57 -12.07 -15.02
CA TYR A 339 -3.35 -10.66 -15.37
C TYR A 339 -2.26 -10.01 -14.54
N VAL A 340 -1.76 -8.88 -15.08
CA VAL A 340 -1.01 -7.88 -14.33
C VAL A 340 -1.62 -6.49 -14.59
N PRO A 341 -1.55 -5.54 -13.63
CA PRO A 341 -1.94 -4.16 -13.88
C PRO A 341 -1.19 -3.55 -15.06
N ALA A 342 -1.84 -2.72 -15.88
CA ALA A 342 -1.19 -2.04 -17.01
C ALA A 342 0.03 -1.20 -16.57
N GLU A 343 -0.01 -0.66 -15.35
CA GLU A 343 1.06 0.13 -14.76
C GLU A 343 2.39 -0.63 -14.66
N VAL A 344 2.36 -1.96 -14.45
CA VAL A 344 3.57 -2.77 -14.31
C VAL A 344 4.09 -3.33 -15.63
N THR A 345 3.41 -3.08 -16.75
CA THR A 345 3.81 -3.58 -18.07
C THR A 345 4.83 -2.67 -18.77
N GLU A 346 5.72 -3.23 -19.59
CA GLU A 346 6.72 -2.45 -20.35
C GLU A 346 6.09 -1.54 -21.41
N SER A 347 5.05 -2.05 -22.11
CA SER A 347 4.53 -1.40 -23.33
C SER A 347 2.99 -1.31 -23.37
N GLY A 348 2.34 -1.40 -22.22
CA GLY A 348 0.89 -1.50 -22.15
C GLY A 348 0.39 -2.94 -22.18
N VAL A 349 -0.93 -3.09 -22.16
CA VAL A 349 -1.58 -4.41 -22.12
C VAL A 349 -1.43 -5.12 -23.45
N VAL A 350 -0.93 -6.36 -23.40
CA VAL A 350 -0.93 -7.29 -24.52
C VAL A 350 -1.80 -8.50 -24.11
N ALA A 351 -2.76 -8.85 -24.95
CA ALA A 351 -3.72 -9.91 -24.66
C ALA A 351 -3.87 -10.87 -25.86
N MET A 352 -4.38 -12.06 -25.59
CA MET A 352 -4.71 -13.06 -26.62
C MET A 352 -5.89 -13.89 -26.20
N PRO A 353 -6.64 -14.49 -27.16
CA PRO A 353 -7.66 -15.49 -26.85
C PRO A 353 -6.99 -16.75 -26.30
N ALA A 354 -7.06 -16.93 -25.03
CA ALA A 354 -6.61 -18.12 -24.33
C ALA A 354 -7.20 -18.11 -22.94
N ALA A 355 -7.21 -19.25 -22.30
CA ALA A 355 -7.62 -19.33 -20.93
C ALA A 355 -6.95 -20.49 -20.23
N PHE A 356 -6.68 -20.29 -18.99
CA PHE A 356 -6.31 -21.32 -18.07
C PHE A 356 -7.39 -22.43 -18.04
N GLY A 357 -6.98 -23.69 -18.16
CA GLY A 357 -7.91 -24.83 -18.10
C GLY A 357 -8.68 -25.12 -19.39
N ALA A 358 -8.10 -24.82 -20.55
CA ALA A 358 -8.65 -25.14 -21.88
C ALA A 358 -10.01 -24.48 -22.21
N LEU A 359 -10.35 -23.38 -21.59
CA LEU A 359 -11.54 -22.58 -21.93
C LEU A 359 -11.22 -21.70 -23.13
N SER A 360 -11.78 -22.02 -24.30
CA SER A 360 -11.46 -21.41 -25.60
C SER A 360 -11.90 -19.95 -25.75
N GLU A 361 -12.80 -19.47 -24.89
CA GLU A 361 -13.37 -18.12 -24.98
C GLU A 361 -12.76 -17.13 -23.98
N GLY A 362 -11.70 -17.52 -23.29
CA GLY A 362 -11.01 -16.65 -22.37
C GLY A 362 -10.12 -15.62 -23.07
N ILE A 363 -9.73 -14.62 -22.33
CA ILE A 363 -8.74 -13.62 -22.73
C ILE A 363 -7.66 -13.63 -21.67
N LEU A 364 -6.42 -13.87 -22.09
CA LEU A 364 -5.26 -13.95 -21.23
C LEU A 364 -4.41 -12.69 -21.41
N ASN A 365 -3.93 -12.12 -20.30
CA ASN A 365 -2.90 -11.11 -20.35
C ASN A 365 -1.54 -11.79 -20.60
N VAL A 366 -0.83 -11.33 -21.62
CA VAL A 366 0.51 -11.83 -22.00
C VAL A 366 1.51 -10.68 -22.06
N SER A 367 1.25 -9.61 -21.33
CA SER A 367 2.12 -8.44 -21.29
C SER A 367 3.46 -8.75 -20.66
N LYS A 368 4.52 -8.13 -21.17
CA LYS A 368 5.82 -8.17 -20.51
C LYS A 368 5.81 -7.29 -19.28
N VAL A 369 6.26 -7.83 -18.15
CA VAL A 369 6.43 -7.11 -16.90
C VAL A 369 7.74 -6.33 -16.93
N LYS A 370 7.74 -5.09 -16.44
CA LYS A 370 8.93 -4.21 -16.40
C LYS A 370 10.04 -4.82 -15.54
N PRO A 371 11.28 -4.88 -16.00
CA PRO A 371 12.42 -5.18 -15.14
C PRO A 371 12.71 -4.00 -14.20
N GLY A 372 13.49 -4.24 -13.14
CA GLY A 372 13.95 -3.21 -12.21
C GLY A 372 13.99 -3.66 -10.76
N MET A 373 14.38 -2.74 -9.89
CA MET A 373 14.32 -2.98 -8.43
C MET A 373 12.88 -3.19 -8.00
N VAL A 374 12.63 -4.23 -7.21
CA VAL A 374 11.31 -4.56 -6.68
C VAL A 374 11.37 -4.90 -5.19
N THR A 375 10.27 -4.65 -4.51
CA THR A 375 9.99 -5.17 -3.17
C THR A 375 8.87 -6.19 -3.29
N MET A 376 9.14 -7.42 -2.84
CA MET A 376 8.16 -8.49 -2.73
C MET A 376 7.69 -8.58 -1.28
N CYS A 377 6.40 -8.68 -1.05
CA CYS A 377 5.88 -8.86 0.30
C CYS A 377 4.60 -9.69 0.35
N ARG A 378 4.41 -10.36 1.48
CA ARG A 378 3.22 -11.17 1.76
C ARG A 378 2.86 -11.10 3.22
N LEU A 379 1.64 -10.62 3.49
CA LEU A 379 1.02 -10.73 4.80
C LEU A 379 0.53 -12.16 5.02
N ALA A 380 0.84 -12.72 6.17
CA ALA A 380 0.34 -14.03 6.59
C ALA A 380 -0.15 -13.98 8.04
N GLN A 381 -1.04 -14.91 8.39
CA GLN A 381 -1.49 -15.12 9.76
C GLN A 381 -0.95 -16.47 10.25
N ILE A 382 -0.21 -16.45 11.37
CA ILE A 382 0.32 -17.64 12.02
C ILE A 382 -0.25 -17.66 13.45
N GLY A 383 -1.22 -18.55 13.69
CA GLY A 383 -1.97 -18.53 14.94
C GLY A 383 -2.66 -17.18 15.15
N ASP A 384 -2.39 -16.54 16.28
CA ASP A 384 -2.98 -15.24 16.63
C ASP A 384 -2.17 -14.02 16.15
N LYS A 385 -1.04 -14.25 15.45
CA LYS A 385 -0.13 -13.19 15.02
C LYS A 385 -0.19 -12.98 13.51
N TYR A 386 0.06 -11.75 13.11
CA TYR A 386 0.33 -11.40 11.72
C TYR A 386 1.83 -11.22 11.51
N VAL A 387 2.31 -11.76 10.42
CA VAL A 387 3.70 -11.60 9.96
C VAL A 387 3.71 -11.04 8.55
N MET A 388 4.73 -10.27 8.23
CA MET A 388 5.01 -9.79 6.88
C MET A 388 6.33 -10.39 6.42
N HIS A 389 6.28 -11.35 5.50
CA HIS A 389 7.50 -11.75 4.81
C HIS A 389 7.77 -10.73 3.71
N MET A 390 8.96 -10.13 3.74
CA MET A 390 9.30 -9.03 2.86
C MET A 390 10.77 -9.09 2.44
N VAL A 391 11.00 -9.03 1.14
CA VAL A 391 12.35 -9.02 0.57
C VAL A 391 12.42 -8.08 -0.63
N LYS A 392 13.58 -7.50 -0.87
CA LYS A 392 13.86 -6.75 -2.10
C LYS A 392 14.71 -7.60 -3.05
N GLY A 393 14.54 -7.35 -4.33
CA GLY A 393 15.31 -8.02 -5.37
C GLY A 393 15.38 -7.20 -6.65
N HIS A 394 16.06 -7.71 -7.63
CA HIS A 394 16.16 -7.09 -8.94
C HIS A 394 15.46 -7.95 -9.98
N GLY A 395 14.31 -7.46 -10.48
CA GLY A 395 13.54 -8.11 -11.52
C GLY A 395 14.22 -7.97 -12.87
N VAL A 396 14.34 -9.08 -13.59
CA VAL A 396 14.84 -9.15 -14.95
C VAL A 396 13.84 -9.87 -15.84
N THR A 397 13.89 -9.63 -17.15
CA THR A 397 13.04 -10.35 -18.11
C THR A 397 13.33 -11.85 -18.00
N PRO A 398 12.31 -12.71 -17.79
CA PRO A 398 12.54 -14.13 -17.64
C PRO A 398 13.05 -14.74 -18.95
N ARG A 399 13.87 -15.80 -18.82
CA ARG A 399 14.15 -16.69 -19.94
C ARG A 399 12.85 -17.28 -20.47
N LYS A 400 12.83 -17.77 -21.71
CA LYS A 400 11.66 -18.50 -22.22
C LYS A 400 11.36 -19.70 -21.32
N TRP A 401 10.11 -19.81 -20.91
CA TRP A 401 9.62 -20.93 -20.11
C TRP A 401 8.20 -21.29 -20.53
N GLU A 402 7.84 -22.54 -20.32
CA GLU A 402 6.52 -23.06 -20.57
C GLU A 402 6.07 -23.85 -19.35
N GLU A 403 4.84 -23.69 -18.97
CA GLU A 403 4.25 -24.50 -17.90
C GLU A 403 3.84 -25.87 -18.47
N ALA A 404 4.48 -26.93 -17.99
CA ALA A 404 4.17 -28.27 -18.42
C ALA A 404 2.77 -28.70 -17.97
N GLY A 405 2.00 -29.26 -18.89
CA GLY A 405 0.62 -29.70 -18.61
C GLY A 405 -0.47 -28.71 -18.99
N TRP A 406 -0.13 -27.53 -19.45
CA TRP A 406 -1.10 -26.62 -20.04
C TRP A 406 -1.46 -27.07 -21.46
N THR A 407 -2.76 -27.12 -21.71
CA THR A 407 -3.29 -27.54 -23.02
C THR A 407 -3.23 -26.46 -24.07
N GLN A 408 -2.97 -25.22 -23.68
CA GLN A 408 -2.79 -24.09 -24.60
C GLN A 408 -1.42 -23.46 -24.36
N PRO A 409 -0.61 -23.28 -25.41
CA PRO A 409 0.67 -22.61 -25.28
C PRO A 409 0.41 -21.13 -24.98
N ALA A 410 0.61 -20.72 -23.78
CA ALA A 410 0.83 -19.32 -23.47
C ALA A 410 2.32 -19.05 -23.75
N PRO A 411 2.67 -18.26 -24.79
CA PRO A 411 4.06 -17.87 -24.98
C PRO A 411 4.42 -16.90 -23.88
N GLN A 412 5.07 -17.34 -22.86
CA GLN A 412 5.44 -16.54 -21.68
C GLN A 412 4.26 -15.80 -21.03
N LEU A 413 3.77 -16.31 -19.93
CA LEU A 413 2.87 -15.59 -19.03
C LEU A 413 3.57 -14.34 -18.49
N PRO A 414 2.84 -13.32 -18.05
CA PRO A 414 3.45 -12.19 -17.35
C PRO A 414 4.32 -12.68 -16.20
N GLY A 415 5.58 -12.29 -16.18
CA GLY A 415 6.51 -12.79 -15.18
C GLY A 415 7.81 -12.00 -15.09
N LEU A 416 8.54 -12.28 -14.03
CA LEU A 416 9.90 -11.79 -13.76
C LEU A 416 10.76 -12.93 -13.24
N GLU A 417 12.04 -12.98 -13.62
CA GLU A 417 13.05 -13.60 -12.77
C GLU A 417 13.55 -12.53 -11.81
N ILE A 418 13.49 -12.79 -10.50
CA ILE A 418 13.85 -11.81 -9.48
C ILE A 418 15.11 -12.30 -8.76
N VAL A 419 16.23 -11.63 -9.02
CA VAL A 419 17.52 -11.90 -8.39
C VAL A 419 17.45 -11.46 -6.93
N LEU A 420 17.81 -12.34 -6.03
CA LEU A 420 17.81 -12.14 -4.58
C LEU A 420 19.23 -12.27 -4.01
N ASP A 421 19.50 -11.58 -2.92
CA ASP A 421 20.76 -11.69 -2.20
C ASP A 421 20.91 -13.08 -1.55
N ASP A 422 19.81 -13.66 -1.08
CA ASP A 422 19.75 -14.96 -0.43
C ASP A 422 18.42 -15.66 -0.74
N VAL A 423 18.46 -16.64 -1.65
CA VAL A 423 17.28 -17.43 -2.04
C VAL A 423 16.92 -18.46 -0.97
N GLU A 424 17.91 -18.97 -0.25
CA GLU A 424 17.70 -19.99 0.79
C GLU A 424 16.95 -19.39 1.98
N ASP A 425 17.39 -18.22 2.48
CA ASP A 425 16.67 -17.47 3.52
C ASP A 425 15.25 -17.07 3.08
N PHE A 426 15.08 -16.67 1.82
CA PHE A 426 13.77 -16.37 1.26
C PHE A 426 12.83 -17.59 1.27
N THR A 427 13.32 -18.76 0.80
CA THR A 427 12.51 -19.97 0.70
C THR A 427 12.16 -20.58 2.05
N ASP A 428 13.06 -20.47 3.03
CA ASP A 428 12.80 -20.91 4.41
C ASP A 428 11.66 -20.13 5.08
N LYS A 429 11.41 -18.91 4.61
CA LYS A 429 10.40 -18.00 5.18
C LYS A 429 9.17 -17.78 4.30
N VAL A 430 9.07 -18.43 3.13
CA VAL A 430 7.95 -18.22 2.20
C VAL A 430 6.61 -18.55 2.85
N MET A 431 5.62 -17.63 2.74
CA MET A 431 4.35 -17.74 3.46
C MET A 431 3.15 -18.09 2.56
N CYS A 432 3.31 -18.02 1.24
CA CYS A 432 2.27 -18.35 0.27
C CYS A 432 2.90 -18.51 -1.11
N GLN A 433 2.18 -19.11 -2.06
CA GLN A 433 2.60 -19.17 -3.46
C GLN A 433 2.61 -17.79 -4.14
N HIS A 434 1.75 -16.87 -3.71
CA HIS A 434 1.62 -15.53 -4.31
C HIS A 434 2.16 -14.43 -3.41
N TYR A 435 2.88 -13.49 -4.02
CA TYR A 435 3.38 -12.27 -3.39
C TYR A 435 2.95 -11.01 -4.15
N ILE A 436 2.86 -9.92 -3.41
CA ILE A 436 2.66 -8.58 -3.96
C ILE A 436 4.02 -7.98 -4.29
N ILE A 437 4.16 -7.51 -5.54
CA ILE A 437 5.41 -7.00 -6.08
C ILE A 437 5.24 -5.53 -6.48
N SER A 438 5.94 -4.65 -5.79
CA SER A 438 5.98 -3.21 -6.04
C SER A 438 7.37 -2.77 -6.51
N TYR A 439 7.44 -1.73 -7.34
CA TYR A 439 8.71 -1.22 -7.84
C TYR A 439 9.40 -0.31 -6.84
N GLY A 440 10.73 -0.40 -6.79
CA GLY A 440 11.58 0.31 -5.84
C GLY A 440 11.89 -0.48 -4.56
N ASP A 441 12.78 0.08 -3.73
CA ASP A 441 13.03 -0.41 -2.37
C ASP A 441 12.04 0.27 -1.41
N ASN A 442 10.90 -0.39 -1.18
CA ASN A 442 9.82 0.08 -0.29
C ASN A 442 9.91 -0.57 1.10
N THR A 443 11.01 -1.27 1.40
CA THR A 443 11.14 -2.09 2.61
C THR A 443 11.03 -1.25 3.89
N LYS A 444 11.60 -0.05 3.90
CA LYS A 444 11.58 0.84 5.07
C LYS A 444 10.18 1.35 5.38
N GLU A 445 9.45 1.79 4.37
CA GLU A 445 8.10 2.33 4.51
C GLU A 445 7.11 1.25 4.93
N ILE A 446 7.19 0.07 4.31
CA ILE A 446 6.36 -1.10 4.68
C ILE A 446 6.69 -1.52 6.12
N ALA A 447 7.98 -1.55 6.50
CA ALA A 447 8.39 -1.86 7.87
C ALA A 447 7.84 -0.85 8.90
N MET A 448 7.77 0.43 8.57
CA MET A 448 7.15 1.43 9.44
C MET A 448 5.66 1.18 9.62
N LEU A 449 4.94 0.83 8.55
CA LEU A 449 3.54 0.46 8.63
C LEU A 449 3.34 -0.80 9.47
N CYS A 450 4.12 -1.85 9.23
CA CYS A 450 4.09 -3.08 10.02
C CYS A 450 4.33 -2.81 11.51
N GLY A 451 5.33 -1.99 11.84
CA GLY A 451 5.62 -1.59 13.22
C GLY A 451 4.45 -0.85 13.89
N LEU A 452 3.75 0.03 13.15
CA LEU A 452 2.55 0.71 13.65
C LEU A 452 1.38 -0.23 13.93
N LEU A 453 1.24 -1.28 13.13
CA LEU A 453 0.17 -2.27 13.22
C LEU A 453 0.51 -3.46 14.13
N GLY A 454 1.74 -3.52 14.66
CA GLY A 454 2.19 -4.65 15.48
C GLY A 454 2.40 -5.94 14.68
N ILE A 455 2.70 -5.82 13.38
CA ILE A 455 3.02 -6.93 12.46
C ILE A 455 4.51 -7.21 12.54
N GLU A 456 4.89 -8.45 12.80
CA GLU A 456 6.27 -8.91 12.78
C GLU A 456 6.78 -9.04 11.33
N ILE A 457 8.02 -8.61 11.08
CA ILE A 457 8.69 -8.80 9.78
C ILE A 457 9.63 -9.99 9.89
N ILE A 458 9.56 -10.89 8.91
CA ILE A 458 10.36 -12.09 8.84
C ILE A 458 11.18 -12.15 7.55
#